data_aac59ba139652035ddff701ffc15291f
#
_entry.id   aac59ba139652035ddff701ffc15291f
#
_cell.length_a   1.000
_cell.length_b   1.000
_cell.length_c   1.000
_cell.angle_alpha   90.00
_cell.angle_beta   90.00
_cell.angle_gamma   90.00
#
_symmetry.space_group_name_H-M   'P 1'
#
loop_
_entity.id
_entity.type
_entity.pdbx_description
1 polymer ?
#
loop_
_entity_poly.entity_id
_entity_poly.type
_entity_poly.pdbx_seq_one_letter_code
_entity_poly.pdbx_strand_id
1 'polypeptide(L)'
;FTSGTYYLASVADKIYTTSHHGGNTFMLGISGRMLFLKDLLDKLGINYQLIRHGKYKSAGEMYVKNAPSPENMEQNQAMIDSMWDTIVAETAESRGVCVDSLDYFIDHLSIALPEDMVNHNLADGVLSVEEYKEKLADLAGKGSYKDVKFIPFSDYAAAKATPNLTAKKKIAVIYANGNILEQDDPNNISGD
;
A
#
# COMPACT_ATOMS: atom_id res chain seq x y z
N PHE A 1 -0.07 -6.03 -11.40
CA PHE A 1 0.23 -5.81 -9.98
C PHE A 1 1.15 -4.61 -9.80
N THR A 2 1.01 -3.90 -8.70
CA THR A 2 2.02 -3.03 -8.12
C THR A 2 2.48 -3.65 -6.81
N SER A 3 3.61 -3.21 -6.25
CA SER A 3 4.12 -3.76 -4.97
C SER A 3 3.08 -3.71 -3.86
N GLY A 4 2.34 -2.61 -3.72
CA GLY A 4 1.29 -2.49 -2.71
C GLY A 4 0.08 -3.40 -2.95
N THR A 5 -0.37 -3.58 -4.19
CA THR A 5 -1.47 -4.51 -4.51
C THR A 5 -1.05 -5.96 -4.38
N TYR A 6 0.21 -6.26 -4.70
CA TYR A 6 0.76 -7.60 -4.50
C TYR A 6 0.93 -7.92 -3.02
N TYR A 7 1.43 -6.99 -2.22
CA TYR A 7 1.52 -7.15 -0.77
C TYR A 7 0.16 -7.52 -0.15
N LEU A 8 -0.91 -6.84 -0.57
CA LEU A 8 -2.26 -7.21 -0.13
C LEU A 8 -2.68 -8.61 -0.63
N ALA A 9 -2.29 -8.99 -1.85
CA ALA A 9 -2.61 -10.29 -2.42
C ALA A 9 -1.78 -11.42 -1.81
N SER A 10 -0.59 -11.15 -1.27
CA SER A 10 0.34 -12.17 -0.77
C SER A 10 -0.19 -13.01 0.39
N VAL A 11 -1.22 -12.51 1.11
CA VAL A 11 -1.88 -13.25 2.19
C VAL A 11 -2.87 -14.32 1.70
N ALA A 12 -3.14 -14.38 0.38
CA ALA A 12 -4.07 -15.37 -0.19
C ALA A 12 -3.40 -16.74 -0.30
N ASP A 13 -4.21 -17.81 -0.12
CA ASP A 13 -3.74 -19.20 -0.28
C ASP A 13 -3.24 -19.49 -1.71
N LYS A 14 -3.83 -18.81 -2.71
CA LYS A 14 -3.47 -18.95 -4.12
C LYS A 14 -3.50 -17.61 -4.83
N ILE A 15 -2.46 -17.36 -5.60
CA ILE A 15 -2.29 -16.16 -6.42
C ILE A 15 -2.11 -16.58 -7.88
N TYR A 16 -2.94 -16.03 -8.76
CA TYR A 16 -2.83 -16.24 -10.20
C TYR A 16 -2.61 -14.92 -10.90
N THR A 17 -1.74 -14.94 -11.88
CA THR A 17 -1.48 -13.80 -12.76
C THR A 17 -2.06 -14.06 -14.16
N THR A 18 -2.26 -12.99 -14.93
CA THR A 18 -2.83 -13.08 -16.27
C THR A 18 -1.78 -13.56 -17.28
N SER A 19 -2.20 -14.34 -18.28
CA SER A 19 -1.37 -14.71 -19.42
C SER A 19 -1.14 -13.56 -20.42
N HIS A 20 -1.75 -12.38 -20.19
CA HIS A 20 -1.55 -11.23 -21.05
C HIS A 20 -0.26 -10.48 -20.69
N HIS A 21 0.74 -10.54 -21.56
CA HIS A 21 2.03 -9.87 -21.37
C HIS A 21 1.94 -8.33 -21.39
N GLY A 22 0.82 -7.75 -21.81
CA GLY A 22 0.54 -6.32 -21.70
C GLY A 22 0.05 -5.88 -20.32
N GLY A 23 -0.15 -6.79 -19.38
CA GLY A 23 -0.48 -6.49 -17.98
C GLY A 23 0.75 -6.03 -17.22
N ASN A 24 0.65 -4.92 -16.49
CA ASN A 24 1.73 -4.44 -15.63
C ASN A 24 1.89 -5.38 -14.42
N THR A 25 2.95 -6.18 -14.40
CA THR A 25 3.39 -7.01 -13.29
C THR A 25 4.65 -6.45 -12.64
N PHE A 26 4.72 -5.13 -12.50
CA PHE A 26 5.89 -4.50 -11.93
C PHE A 26 5.84 -4.50 -10.40
N MET A 27 6.78 -5.19 -9.79
CA MET A 27 7.14 -4.98 -8.40
C MET A 27 8.29 -3.96 -8.35
N LEU A 28 8.02 -2.83 -7.73
CA LEU A 28 8.96 -1.72 -7.62
C LEU A 28 9.13 -1.36 -6.14
N GLY A 29 10.29 -0.80 -5.81
CA GLY A 29 10.54 -0.24 -4.48
C GLY A 29 9.63 0.95 -4.17
N ILE A 30 9.70 1.45 -2.95
CA ILE A 30 8.98 2.63 -2.48
C ILE A 30 9.84 3.86 -2.72
N SER A 31 9.25 4.93 -3.24
CA SER A 31 9.93 6.21 -3.40
C SER A 31 9.06 7.36 -2.90
N GLY A 32 9.69 8.35 -2.28
CA GLY A 32 9.07 9.61 -1.88
C GLY A 32 9.43 10.73 -2.85
N ARG A 33 8.46 11.60 -3.16
CA ARG A 33 8.72 12.84 -3.91
C ARG A 33 8.53 14.03 -2.99
N MET A 34 9.49 14.97 -3.04
CA MET A 34 9.39 16.22 -2.30
C MET A 34 9.27 17.37 -3.29
N LEU A 35 8.33 18.26 -3.03
CA LEU A 35 8.12 19.49 -3.81
C LEU A 35 8.71 20.66 -3.06
N PHE A 36 9.41 21.56 -3.77
CA PHE A 36 9.94 22.79 -3.23
C PHE A 36 9.44 23.97 -4.07
N LEU A 37 8.87 24.96 -3.42
CA LEU A 37 8.18 26.08 -4.05
C LEU A 37 8.89 27.42 -3.84
N LYS A 38 10.04 27.43 -3.15
CA LYS A 38 10.74 28.69 -2.80
C LYS A 38 11.00 29.56 -4.01
N ASP A 39 11.58 29.03 -5.08
CA ASP A 39 11.89 29.84 -6.27
C ASP A 39 10.63 30.37 -6.97
N LEU A 40 9.53 29.65 -6.91
CA LEU A 40 8.23 30.11 -7.44
C LEU A 40 7.72 31.29 -6.60
N LEU A 41 7.74 31.16 -5.27
CA LEU A 41 7.29 32.18 -4.35
C LEU A 41 8.16 33.45 -4.48
N ASP A 42 9.46 33.30 -4.58
CA ASP A 42 10.39 34.43 -4.81
C ASP A 42 10.06 35.18 -6.10
N LYS A 43 9.79 34.47 -7.20
CA LYS A 43 9.38 35.08 -8.48
C LYS A 43 8.04 35.82 -8.41
N LEU A 44 7.15 35.37 -7.54
CA LEU A 44 5.86 36.03 -7.29
C LEU A 44 5.96 37.17 -6.27
N GLY A 45 7.18 37.43 -5.71
CA GLY A 45 7.38 38.44 -4.67
C GLY A 45 6.81 38.05 -3.30
N ILE A 46 6.57 36.77 -3.07
CA ILE A 46 6.02 36.25 -1.81
C ILE A 46 7.18 35.84 -0.90
N ASN A 47 7.33 36.56 0.21
CA ASN A 47 8.30 36.20 1.25
C ASN A 47 7.63 35.34 2.32
N TYR A 48 7.88 34.03 2.28
CA TYR A 48 7.34 33.09 3.26
C TYR A 48 8.27 32.96 4.46
N GLN A 49 7.74 33.16 5.66
CA GLN A 49 8.49 33.03 6.92
C GLN A 49 8.05 31.77 7.64
N LEU A 50 8.99 30.84 7.86
CA LEU A 50 8.74 29.60 8.59
C LEU A 50 9.20 29.74 10.04
N ILE A 51 8.25 29.71 10.98
CA ILE A 51 8.50 29.64 12.42
C ILE A 51 8.29 28.19 12.85
N ARG A 52 9.34 27.51 13.29
CA ARG A 52 9.27 26.13 13.73
C ARG A 52 10.14 25.87 14.96
N HIS A 53 9.77 24.93 15.76
CA HIS A 53 10.56 24.42 16.87
C HIS A 53 10.87 22.94 16.66
N GLY A 54 12.16 22.57 16.74
CA GLY A 54 12.65 21.21 16.51
C GLY A 54 13.12 20.94 15.08
N LYS A 55 14.24 20.21 14.98
CA LYS A 55 14.95 19.97 13.71
C LYS A 55 14.18 19.10 12.71
N TYR A 56 13.34 18.19 13.20
CA TYR A 56 12.53 17.30 12.37
C TYR A 56 11.15 17.86 11.97
N LYS A 57 10.85 19.12 12.33
CA LYS A 57 9.63 19.80 11.87
C LYS A 57 9.82 20.33 10.45
N SER A 58 9.86 19.44 9.47
CA SER A 58 10.29 19.72 8.09
C SER A 58 9.14 20.10 7.13
N ALA A 59 7.87 20.00 7.53
CA ALA A 59 6.73 20.21 6.64
C ALA A 59 6.72 21.57 5.92
N GLY A 60 7.24 22.63 6.56
CA GLY A 60 7.31 23.97 5.95
C GLY A 60 8.55 24.21 5.08
N GLU A 61 9.49 23.29 5.00
CA GLU A 61 10.70 23.46 4.18
C GLU A 61 10.40 23.65 2.70
N MET A 62 9.29 23.07 2.23
CA MET A 62 8.83 23.21 0.84
C MET A 62 8.65 24.66 0.40
N TYR A 63 8.40 25.59 1.33
CA TYR A 63 8.16 27.01 1.04
C TYR A 63 9.41 27.88 1.18
N VAL A 64 10.41 27.43 1.94
CA VAL A 64 11.58 28.25 2.31
C VAL A 64 12.92 27.67 1.85
N LYS A 65 12.91 26.47 1.24
CA LYS A 65 14.10 25.79 0.74
C LYS A 65 13.90 25.30 -0.70
N ASN A 66 15.00 25.02 -1.40
CA ASN A 66 15.02 24.41 -2.73
C ASN A 66 15.42 22.93 -2.69
N ALA A 67 15.79 22.43 -1.51
CA ALA A 67 16.15 21.05 -1.26
C ALA A 67 15.83 20.68 0.19
N PRO A 68 15.64 19.40 0.50
CA PRO A 68 15.39 18.95 1.87
C PRO A 68 16.60 19.18 2.77
N SER A 69 16.36 19.43 4.05
CA SER A 69 17.42 19.39 5.06
C SER A 69 17.91 17.95 5.28
N PRO A 70 19.15 17.77 5.81
CA PRO A 70 19.63 16.44 6.19
C PRO A 70 18.66 15.70 7.12
N GLU A 71 18.07 16.39 8.08
CA GLU A 71 17.10 15.83 9.02
C GLU A 71 15.78 15.42 8.33
N ASN A 72 15.34 16.19 7.32
CA ASN A 72 14.19 15.83 6.51
C ASN A 72 14.47 14.58 5.68
N MET A 73 15.64 14.48 5.08
CA MET A 73 16.07 13.29 4.35
C MET A 73 16.16 12.07 5.27
N GLU A 74 16.83 12.20 6.43
CA GLU A 74 16.93 11.13 7.42
C GLU A 74 15.57 10.60 7.85
N GLN A 75 14.64 11.49 8.18
CA GLN A 75 13.28 11.10 8.60
C GLN A 75 12.50 10.38 7.50
N ASN A 76 12.55 10.91 6.27
CA ASN A 76 11.83 10.30 5.15
C ASN A 76 12.46 8.97 4.75
N GLN A 77 13.79 8.87 4.75
CA GLN A 77 14.47 7.62 4.45
C GLN A 77 14.13 6.54 5.48
N ALA A 78 14.23 6.85 6.77
CA ALA A 78 13.88 5.91 7.83
C ALA A 78 12.42 5.42 7.75
N MET A 79 11.50 6.30 7.34
CA MET A 79 10.11 5.93 7.13
C MET A 79 9.96 4.98 5.92
N ILE A 80 10.60 5.29 4.79
CA ILE A 80 10.56 4.47 3.58
C ILE A 80 11.19 3.11 3.83
N ASP A 81 12.36 3.06 4.47
CA ASP A 81 13.06 1.82 4.79
C ASP A 81 12.20 0.94 5.69
N SER A 82 11.62 1.49 6.75
CA SER A 82 10.75 0.74 7.66
C SER A 82 9.51 0.17 6.97
N MET A 83 8.91 0.91 6.05
CA MET A 83 7.78 0.43 5.25
C MET A 83 8.21 -0.68 4.29
N TRP A 84 9.34 -0.49 3.63
CA TRP A 84 9.86 -1.44 2.66
C TRP A 84 10.27 -2.76 3.32
N ASP A 85 11.04 -2.69 4.40
CA ASP A 85 11.46 -3.86 5.17
C ASP A 85 10.26 -4.70 5.63
N THR A 86 9.19 -4.05 6.08
CA THR A 86 7.95 -4.73 6.48
C THR A 86 7.30 -5.43 5.29
N ILE A 87 7.13 -4.73 4.17
CA ILE A 87 6.49 -5.30 2.96
C ILE A 87 7.28 -6.49 2.43
N VAL A 88 8.60 -6.36 2.35
CA VAL A 88 9.46 -7.45 1.83
C VAL A 88 9.45 -8.63 2.78
N ALA A 89 9.61 -8.39 4.08
CA ALA A 89 9.65 -9.47 5.08
C ALA A 89 8.34 -10.27 5.13
N GLU A 90 7.19 -9.59 5.22
CA GLU A 90 5.89 -10.25 5.29
C GLU A 90 5.50 -10.94 3.97
N THR A 91 5.87 -10.34 2.82
CA THR A 91 5.68 -10.96 1.50
C THR A 91 6.54 -12.22 1.37
N ALA A 92 7.81 -12.14 1.77
CA ALA A 92 8.74 -13.27 1.72
C ALA A 92 8.25 -14.42 2.59
N GLU A 93 7.80 -14.13 3.82
CA GLU A 93 7.20 -15.11 4.73
C GLU A 93 5.95 -15.77 4.11
N SER A 94 5.02 -14.97 3.62
CA SER A 94 3.77 -15.48 3.02
C SER A 94 4.00 -16.38 1.81
N ARG A 95 5.05 -16.11 1.02
CA ARG A 95 5.36 -16.84 -0.22
C ARG A 95 6.44 -17.90 -0.05
N GLY A 96 7.03 -18.01 1.13
CA GLY A 96 8.11 -18.96 1.39
C GLY A 96 9.37 -18.70 0.57
N VAL A 97 9.67 -17.42 0.29
CA VAL A 97 10.90 -16.99 -0.41
C VAL A 97 11.86 -16.32 0.56
N CYS A 98 13.14 -16.29 0.22
CA CYS A 98 14.12 -15.56 1.03
C CYS A 98 13.95 -14.06 0.85
N VAL A 99 14.04 -13.29 1.94
CA VAL A 99 13.97 -11.81 1.94
C VAL A 99 14.97 -11.20 0.97
N ASP A 100 16.26 -11.61 1.10
CA ASP A 100 17.34 -11.09 0.25
C ASP A 100 17.10 -11.41 -1.25
N SER A 101 16.49 -12.57 -1.53
CA SER A 101 16.18 -12.97 -2.91
C SER A 101 15.05 -12.12 -3.47
N LEU A 102 14.01 -11.85 -2.69
CA LEU A 102 12.88 -11.02 -3.11
C LEU A 102 13.33 -9.59 -3.38
N ASP A 103 14.13 -9.02 -2.50
CA ASP A 103 14.70 -7.68 -2.65
C ASP A 103 15.59 -7.60 -3.90
N TYR A 104 16.47 -8.58 -4.07
CA TYR A 104 17.28 -8.70 -5.28
C TYR A 104 16.46 -8.74 -6.57
N PHE A 105 15.37 -9.54 -6.61
CA PHE A 105 14.53 -9.62 -7.80
C PHE A 105 13.86 -8.30 -8.13
N ILE A 106 13.48 -7.52 -7.13
CA ILE A 106 12.84 -6.22 -7.29
C ILE A 106 13.88 -5.19 -7.77
N ASP A 107 15.03 -5.12 -7.15
CA ASP A 107 16.10 -4.18 -7.48
C ASP A 107 16.65 -4.38 -8.90
N HIS A 108 16.66 -5.63 -9.36
CA HIS A 108 17.17 -5.99 -10.69
C HIS A 108 16.06 -6.11 -11.74
N LEU A 109 14.82 -5.73 -11.40
CA LEU A 109 13.65 -5.82 -12.30
C LEU A 109 13.48 -7.22 -12.90
N SER A 110 13.80 -8.26 -12.13
CA SER A 110 13.74 -9.65 -12.57
C SER A 110 12.30 -10.18 -12.67
N ILE A 111 11.31 -9.38 -12.27
CA ILE A 111 9.88 -9.70 -12.30
C ILE A 111 9.22 -8.76 -13.32
N ALA A 112 9.32 -9.08 -14.58
CA ALA A 112 8.79 -8.27 -15.70
C ALA A 112 7.62 -8.94 -16.41
N LEU A 113 7.59 -10.27 -16.46
CA LEU A 113 6.57 -11.06 -17.14
C LEU A 113 5.73 -11.85 -16.11
N PRO A 114 4.50 -12.25 -16.49
CA PRO A 114 3.66 -13.10 -15.63
C PRO A 114 4.34 -14.39 -15.19
N GLU A 115 5.12 -14.99 -16.08
CA GLU A 115 5.89 -16.23 -15.83
C GLU A 115 6.97 -16.04 -14.77
N ASP A 116 7.57 -14.84 -14.70
CA ASP A 116 8.60 -14.54 -13.70
C ASP A 116 8.02 -14.61 -12.28
N MET A 117 6.75 -14.20 -12.11
CA MET A 117 6.05 -14.34 -10.83
C MET A 117 5.98 -15.81 -10.37
N VAL A 118 5.75 -16.72 -11.31
CA VAL A 118 5.69 -18.17 -11.02
C VAL A 118 7.10 -18.72 -10.78
N ASN A 119 8.07 -18.34 -11.63
CA ASN A 119 9.45 -18.79 -11.53
C ASN A 119 10.11 -18.41 -10.19
N HIS A 120 9.71 -17.25 -9.65
CA HIS A 120 10.19 -16.75 -8.37
C HIS A 120 9.26 -17.08 -7.17
N ASN A 121 8.32 -17.98 -7.35
CA ASN A 121 7.39 -18.44 -6.30
C ASN A 121 6.43 -17.36 -5.79
N LEU A 122 6.26 -16.29 -6.54
CA LEU A 122 5.38 -15.18 -6.18
C LEU A 122 3.94 -15.37 -6.68
N ALA A 123 3.71 -16.28 -7.61
CA ALA A 123 2.38 -16.70 -8.05
C ALA A 123 2.32 -18.22 -8.19
N ASP A 124 1.11 -18.76 -8.10
CA ASP A 124 0.85 -20.20 -8.20
C ASP A 124 0.57 -20.63 -9.65
N GLY A 125 0.41 -19.69 -10.56
CA GLY A 125 0.22 -19.97 -11.98
C GLY A 125 -0.15 -18.74 -12.80
N VAL A 126 -0.03 -18.92 -14.11
CA VAL A 126 -0.47 -17.96 -15.12
C VAL A 126 -1.74 -18.51 -15.75
N LEU A 127 -2.81 -17.73 -15.75
CA LEU A 127 -4.11 -18.16 -16.27
C LEU A 127 -4.67 -17.15 -17.27
N SER A 128 -5.34 -17.66 -18.31
CA SER A 128 -6.26 -16.86 -19.12
C SER A 128 -7.50 -16.49 -18.32
N VAL A 129 -8.28 -15.54 -18.81
CA VAL A 129 -9.54 -15.14 -18.20
C VAL A 129 -10.54 -16.31 -18.15
N GLU A 130 -10.53 -17.15 -19.16
CA GLU A 130 -11.38 -18.33 -19.28
C GLU A 130 -11.01 -19.37 -18.23
N GLU A 131 -9.75 -19.74 -18.13
CA GLU A 131 -9.23 -20.69 -17.13
C GLU A 131 -9.48 -20.19 -15.70
N TYR A 132 -9.35 -18.87 -15.47
CA TYR A 132 -9.67 -18.28 -14.18
C TYR A 132 -11.16 -18.41 -13.83
N LYS A 133 -12.06 -18.19 -14.79
CA LYS A 133 -13.49 -18.39 -14.60
C LYS A 133 -13.85 -19.86 -14.30
N GLU A 134 -13.23 -20.79 -15.04
CA GLU A 134 -13.40 -22.23 -14.79
C GLU A 134 -12.96 -22.58 -13.35
N LYS A 135 -11.79 -22.09 -12.95
CA LYS A 135 -11.27 -22.32 -11.60
C LYS A 135 -12.17 -21.75 -10.51
N LEU A 136 -12.79 -20.57 -10.74
CA LEU A 136 -13.78 -20.02 -9.79
C LEU A 136 -15.06 -20.87 -9.73
N ALA A 137 -15.50 -21.40 -10.85
CA ALA A 137 -16.65 -22.30 -10.89
C ALA A 137 -16.38 -23.59 -10.09
N ASP A 138 -15.19 -24.20 -10.30
CA ASP A 138 -14.76 -25.39 -9.58
C ASP A 138 -14.67 -25.15 -8.07
N LEU A 139 -14.05 -24.05 -7.65
CA LEU A 139 -13.96 -23.67 -6.23
C LEU A 139 -15.34 -23.47 -5.59
N ALA A 140 -16.30 -22.96 -6.36
CA ALA A 140 -17.70 -22.80 -5.92
C ALA A 140 -18.55 -24.08 -6.04
N GLY A 141 -18.00 -25.18 -6.53
CA GLY A 141 -18.74 -26.42 -6.81
C GLY A 141 -19.83 -26.25 -7.87
N LYS A 142 -19.58 -25.42 -8.88
CA LYS A 142 -20.52 -25.11 -9.97
C LYS A 142 -20.01 -25.62 -11.30
N GLY A 143 -20.93 -25.99 -12.18
CA GLY A 143 -20.58 -26.41 -13.53
C GLY A 143 -20.26 -25.28 -14.49
N SER A 144 -20.54 -24.02 -14.11
CA SER A 144 -20.25 -22.84 -14.94
C SER A 144 -20.03 -21.62 -14.06
N TYR A 145 -19.13 -20.72 -14.52
CA TYR A 145 -18.92 -19.41 -13.88
C TYR A 145 -20.20 -18.57 -13.74
N LYS A 146 -21.14 -18.72 -14.67
CA LYS A 146 -22.45 -18.02 -14.63
C LYS A 146 -23.31 -18.39 -13.41
N ASP A 147 -23.06 -19.56 -12.85
CA ASP A 147 -23.81 -20.08 -11.70
C ASP A 147 -23.12 -19.72 -10.36
N VAL A 148 -21.94 -19.11 -10.41
CA VAL A 148 -21.22 -18.65 -9.22
C VAL A 148 -21.89 -17.39 -8.67
N LYS A 149 -22.26 -17.44 -7.39
CA LYS A 149 -22.82 -16.27 -6.69
C LYS A 149 -21.70 -15.53 -5.98
N PHE A 150 -21.49 -14.29 -6.38
CA PHE A 150 -20.54 -13.40 -5.72
C PHE A 150 -21.25 -12.49 -4.72
N ILE A 151 -20.59 -12.20 -3.64
CA ILE A 151 -20.99 -11.15 -2.69
C ILE A 151 -19.95 -10.02 -2.74
N PRO A 152 -20.37 -8.74 -2.66
CA PRO A 152 -19.44 -7.63 -2.55
C PRO A 152 -18.55 -7.79 -1.33
N PHE A 153 -17.27 -7.38 -1.45
CA PHE A 153 -16.35 -7.44 -0.32
C PHE A 153 -16.82 -6.59 0.87
N SER A 154 -17.47 -5.45 0.60
CA SER A 154 -18.08 -4.60 1.64
C SER A 154 -19.10 -5.36 2.47
N ASP A 155 -19.96 -6.14 1.84
CA ASP A 155 -21.01 -6.90 2.53
C ASP A 155 -20.41 -8.04 3.37
N TYR A 156 -19.38 -8.71 2.82
CA TYR A 156 -18.63 -9.72 3.56
C TYR A 156 -17.94 -9.10 4.78
N ALA A 157 -17.25 -7.97 4.59
CA ALA A 157 -16.56 -7.27 5.66
C ALA A 157 -17.53 -6.80 6.75
N ALA A 158 -18.66 -6.22 6.37
CA ALA A 158 -19.69 -5.79 7.30
C ALA A 158 -20.25 -6.96 8.13
N ALA A 159 -20.53 -8.11 7.47
CA ALA A 159 -21.01 -9.31 8.16
C ALA A 159 -19.98 -9.88 9.15
N LYS A 160 -18.69 -9.80 8.84
CA LYS A 160 -17.59 -10.24 9.72
C LYS A 160 -17.25 -9.25 10.82
N ALA A 161 -17.42 -7.95 10.56
CA ALA A 161 -17.15 -6.89 11.53
C ALA A 161 -18.25 -6.70 12.58
N THR A 162 -19.34 -7.48 12.53
CA THR A 162 -20.43 -7.37 13.53
C THR A 162 -19.88 -7.62 14.94
N PRO A 163 -19.93 -6.62 15.84
CA PRO A 163 -19.35 -6.75 17.17
C PRO A 163 -20.09 -7.80 17.99
N ASN A 164 -19.36 -8.68 18.64
CA ASN A 164 -19.96 -9.57 19.65
C ASN A 164 -20.21 -8.78 20.94
N LEU A 165 -21.38 -8.17 21.02
CA LEU A 165 -21.77 -7.34 22.17
C LEU A 165 -21.89 -8.13 23.49
N THR A 166 -22.00 -9.47 23.41
CA THR A 166 -22.09 -10.36 24.57
C THR A 166 -20.74 -10.89 25.04
N ALA A 167 -19.66 -10.57 24.36
CA ALA A 167 -18.31 -10.99 24.75
C ALA A 167 -17.96 -10.51 26.16
N LYS A 168 -17.48 -11.42 27.01
CA LYS A 168 -17.08 -11.11 28.40
C LYS A 168 -15.82 -10.22 28.47
N LYS A 169 -14.93 -10.36 27.49
CA LYS A 169 -13.73 -9.52 27.34
C LYS A 169 -13.92 -8.62 26.14
N LYS A 170 -13.70 -7.33 26.29
CA LYS A 170 -13.88 -6.33 25.24
C LYS A 170 -12.63 -5.47 25.14
N ILE A 171 -12.28 -5.11 23.91
CA ILE A 171 -11.25 -4.11 23.61
C ILE A 171 -12.00 -2.90 23.07
N ALA A 172 -11.81 -1.74 23.69
CA ALA A 172 -12.29 -0.48 23.15
C ALA A 172 -11.18 0.12 22.27
N VAL A 173 -11.53 0.48 21.06
CA VAL A 173 -10.64 1.22 20.16
C VAL A 173 -11.22 2.62 20.01
N ILE A 174 -10.42 3.62 20.39
CA ILE A 174 -10.80 5.03 20.28
C ILE A 174 -9.99 5.60 19.13
N TYR A 175 -10.68 6.12 18.13
CA TYR A 175 -10.04 6.78 16.99
C TYR A 175 -9.97 8.29 17.26
N ALA A 176 -8.78 8.87 17.09
CA ALA A 176 -8.56 10.30 17.10
C ALA A 176 -8.09 10.71 15.70
N ASN A 177 -9.04 11.06 14.84
CA ASN A 177 -8.78 11.48 13.47
C ASN A 177 -8.96 12.99 13.34
N GLY A 178 -8.04 13.66 12.66
CA GLY A 178 -8.14 15.08 12.35
C GLY A 178 -6.91 15.87 12.78
N ASN A 179 -7.01 17.18 12.61
CA ASN A 179 -5.97 18.11 13.02
C ASN A 179 -6.05 18.35 14.55
N ILE A 180 -4.89 18.44 15.18
CA ILE A 180 -4.81 18.88 16.58
C ILE A 180 -4.83 20.41 16.57
N LEU A 181 -5.90 20.99 17.07
CA LEU A 181 -6.12 22.45 17.14
C LEU A 181 -6.24 22.87 18.61
N GLU A 182 -5.87 24.13 18.91
CA GLU A 182 -6.03 24.69 20.26
C GLU A 182 -7.49 25.11 20.56
N GLN A 183 -8.32 25.22 19.53
CA GLN A 183 -9.71 25.61 19.62
C GLN A 183 -10.56 24.73 18.72
N ASP A 184 -11.85 24.58 19.09
CA ASP A 184 -12.82 23.95 18.21
C ASP A 184 -12.92 24.74 16.90
N ASP A 185 -12.69 24.09 15.78
CA ASP A 185 -12.94 24.67 14.46
C ASP A 185 -14.43 24.50 14.14
N PRO A 186 -15.23 25.59 14.15
CA PRO A 186 -16.65 25.51 13.86
C PRO A 186 -16.97 25.08 12.43
N ASN A 187 -15.95 25.02 11.54
CA ASN A 187 -16.07 24.56 10.16
C ASN A 187 -15.58 23.10 10.00
N ASN A 188 -15.12 22.48 11.04
CA ASN A 188 -14.73 21.08 11.00
C ASN A 188 -15.98 20.19 11.07
N ILE A 189 -16.57 19.91 9.92
CA ILE A 189 -17.75 19.05 9.74
C ILE A 189 -17.35 17.57 9.67
N SER A 190 -16.22 17.20 10.19
CA SER A 190 -15.77 15.80 10.24
C SER A 190 -15.98 15.23 11.64
N GLY A 191 -17.22 15.05 11.98
CA GLY A 191 -17.59 14.32 13.17
C GLY A 191 -18.92 13.65 12.94
N ASP A 192 -18.90 12.39 12.50
CA ASP A 192 -19.86 11.36 12.96
C ASP A 192 -19.39 10.03 12.38
#